data_0c0dd38ad319a47b7e7368e0478cc653
#
_entry.id   0c0dd38ad319a47b7e7368e0478cc653
#
_cell.length_a   1.000
_cell.length_b   1.000
_cell.length_c   1.000
_cell.angle_alpha   90.00
_cell.angle_beta   90.00
_cell.angle_gamma   90.00
#
_symmetry.space_group_name_H-M   'P 1'
#
loop_
_entity.id
_entity.type
_entity.pdbx_description
1 polymer ?
#
loop_
_entity_poly.entity_id
_entity_poly.type
_entity_poly.pdbx_seq_one_letter_code
_entity_poly.pdbx_strand_id
1 'polypeptide(L)'
;MRSFASDNNSGVHPAIMEALTRANRDHALGYGDDLWTEEAVRKIKETFVADCEPLFVFNGTGSNVIALQLMTRPYNSILCAETAHIYVDER
;
A
#
# COMPACT_ATOMS: atom_id res chain seq x y z
N MET A 1 -13.66 -18.24 15.50
CA MET A 1 -12.71 -19.17 14.87
C MET A 1 -11.54 -18.38 14.30
N ARG A 2 -10.33 -18.84 14.51
CA ARG A 2 -9.13 -18.26 13.90
C ARG A 2 -8.80 -18.97 12.59
N SER A 3 -8.47 -18.22 11.57
CA SER A 3 -8.04 -18.75 10.27
C SER A 3 -6.58 -18.41 10.01
N PHE A 4 -5.84 -19.36 9.48
CA PHE A 4 -4.45 -19.16 9.07
C PHE A 4 -4.27 -19.24 7.54
N ALA A 5 -5.38 -19.27 6.81
CA ALA A 5 -5.34 -19.34 5.35
C ALA A 5 -4.86 -18.05 4.70
N SER A 6 -5.32 -16.90 5.22
CA SER A 6 -4.94 -15.59 4.72
C SER A 6 -5.29 -14.51 5.75
N ASP A 7 -4.47 -13.49 5.85
CA ASP A 7 -4.75 -12.30 6.64
C ASP A 7 -5.97 -11.53 6.11
N ASN A 8 -6.29 -11.68 4.83
CA ASN A 8 -7.51 -11.11 4.23
C ASN A 8 -8.80 -11.59 4.89
N ASN A 9 -8.75 -12.71 5.61
CA ASN A 9 -9.90 -13.26 6.33
C ASN A 9 -10.07 -12.65 7.73
N SER A 10 -9.16 -11.79 8.14
CA SER A 10 -9.16 -11.19 9.47
C SER A 10 -9.83 -9.83 9.46
N GLY A 11 -10.41 -9.48 10.61
CA GLY A 11 -10.91 -8.13 10.83
C GLY A 11 -9.77 -7.12 11.03
N VAL A 12 -10.15 -5.87 11.12
CA VAL A 12 -9.21 -4.76 11.33
C VAL A 12 -8.81 -4.68 12.81
N HIS A 13 -7.54 -4.42 13.06
CA HIS A 13 -7.05 -4.22 14.43
C HIS A 13 -7.80 -3.06 15.10
N PRO A 14 -8.20 -3.19 16.39
CA PRO A 14 -8.96 -2.15 17.07
C PRO A 14 -8.34 -0.76 17.04
N ALA A 15 -7.03 -0.64 17.16
CA ALA A 15 -6.33 0.64 17.08
C ALA A 15 -6.49 1.32 15.72
N ILE A 16 -6.61 0.55 14.64
CA ILE A 16 -6.85 1.09 13.29
C ILE A 16 -8.28 1.61 13.17
N MET A 17 -9.26 0.88 13.74
CA MET A 17 -10.64 1.35 13.76
C MET A 17 -10.78 2.65 14.56
N GLU A 18 -10.09 2.78 15.68
CA GLU A 18 -10.04 4.04 16.44
C GLU A 18 -9.42 5.17 15.64
N ALA A 19 -8.34 4.89 14.92
CA ALA A 19 -7.68 5.88 14.05
C ALA A 19 -8.62 6.37 12.95
N LEU A 20 -9.37 5.45 12.32
CA LEU A 20 -10.38 5.81 11.33
C LEU A 20 -11.46 6.71 11.93
N THR A 21 -11.94 6.38 13.12
CA THR A 21 -12.94 7.19 13.82
C THR A 21 -12.42 8.59 14.11
N ARG A 22 -11.16 8.71 14.55
CA ARG A 22 -10.53 10.02 14.79
C ARG A 22 -10.35 10.84 13.52
N ALA A 23 -9.97 10.19 12.42
CA ALA A 23 -9.77 10.84 11.15
C ALA A 23 -11.08 11.24 10.45
N ASN A 24 -12.19 10.57 10.79
CA ASN A 24 -13.50 10.80 10.19
C ASN A 24 -14.19 12.02 10.79
N ARG A 25 -13.54 13.17 10.68
CA ARG A 25 -14.05 14.45 11.21
C ARG A 25 -13.80 15.57 10.20
N ASP A 26 -14.72 16.53 10.17
CA ASP A 26 -14.60 17.75 9.35
C ASP A 26 -14.34 17.46 7.87
N HIS A 27 -13.65 18.35 7.22
CA HIS A 27 -13.31 18.26 5.80
C HIS A 27 -11.80 18.31 5.62
N ALA A 28 -11.30 17.56 4.65
CA ALA A 28 -9.91 17.59 4.25
C ALA A 28 -9.82 17.55 2.72
N LEU A 29 -8.78 18.16 2.17
CA LEU A 29 -8.50 18.08 0.75
C LEU A 29 -8.13 16.64 0.37
N GLY A 30 -8.61 16.21 -0.78
CA GLY A 30 -8.25 14.89 -1.31
C GLY A 30 -6.93 14.89 -2.06
N TYR A 31 -6.65 13.77 -2.69
CA TYR A 31 -5.49 13.60 -3.57
C TYR A 31 -4.12 13.78 -2.89
N GLY A 32 -4.06 13.48 -1.59
CA GLY A 32 -2.79 13.53 -0.85
C GLY A 32 -2.44 14.88 -0.25
N ASP A 33 -3.31 15.87 -0.35
CA ASP A 33 -3.07 17.24 0.16
C ASP A 33 -3.63 17.45 1.58
N ASP A 34 -3.86 16.36 2.30
CA ASP A 34 -4.38 16.40 3.67
C ASP A 34 -3.28 16.13 4.70
N LEU A 35 -3.55 16.56 5.93
CA LEU A 35 -2.62 16.40 7.06
C LEU A 35 -2.38 14.93 7.42
N TRP A 36 -3.37 14.05 7.23
CA TRP A 36 -3.24 12.63 7.53
C TRP A 36 -2.24 11.94 6.59
N THR A 37 -2.29 12.26 5.31
CA THR A 37 -1.34 11.75 4.32
C THR A 37 0.06 12.29 4.59
N GLU A 38 0.19 13.59 4.88
CA GLU A 38 1.47 14.20 5.23
C GLU A 38 2.12 13.52 6.43
N GLU A 39 1.35 13.27 7.47
CA GLU A 39 1.84 12.58 8.67
C GLU A 39 2.23 11.12 8.39
N ALA A 40 1.45 10.41 7.57
CA ALA A 40 1.77 9.04 7.18
C ALA A 40 3.09 8.98 6.40
N VAL A 41 3.30 9.89 5.45
CA VAL A 41 4.57 10.00 4.71
C VAL A 41 5.73 10.24 5.65
N ARG A 42 5.58 11.17 6.60
CA ARG A 42 6.61 11.49 7.59
C ARG A 42 6.98 10.25 8.43
N LYS A 43 5.98 9.52 8.92
CA LYS A 43 6.20 8.31 9.72
C LYS A 43 6.88 7.19 8.94
N ILE A 44 6.52 7.02 7.68
CA ILE A 44 7.17 6.03 6.81
C ILE A 44 8.65 6.38 6.63
N LYS A 45 8.96 7.63 6.33
CA LYS A 45 10.35 8.08 6.17
C LYS A 45 11.16 7.89 7.45
N GLU A 46 10.59 8.21 8.60
CA GLU A 46 11.24 8.00 9.89
C GLU A 46 11.49 6.52 10.18
N THR A 47 10.49 5.68 9.93
CA THR A 47 10.56 4.24 10.22
C THR A 47 11.66 3.54 9.41
N PHE A 48 11.78 3.87 8.14
CA PHE A 48 12.77 3.27 7.25
C PHE A 48 14.11 3.99 7.26
N VAL A 49 14.19 5.13 7.96
CA VAL A 49 15.40 5.95 8.03
C VAL A 49 16.02 6.18 6.65
N ALA A 50 15.16 6.49 5.68
CA ALA A 50 15.55 6.57 4.28
C ALA A 50 14.99 7.82 3.63
N ASP A 51 15.74 8.36 2.66
CA ASP A 51 15.24 9.34 1.73
C ASP A 51 14.43 8.61 0.66
N CYS A 52 13.15 8.45 0.92
CA CYS A 52 12.23 7.70 0.07
C CYS A 52 11.00 8.52 -0.30
N GLU A 53 10.33 8.11 -1.35
CA GLU A 53 9.07 8.69 -1.80
C GLU A 53 7.95 7.65 -1.61
N PRO A 54 7.16 7.73 -0.53
CA PRO A 54 6.02 6.85 -0.34
C PRO A 54 4.93 7.12 -1.38
N LEU A 55 4.47 6.08 -2.02
CA LEU A 55 3.38 6.14 -3.00
C LEU A 55 2.20 5.34 -2.48
N PHE A 56 1.06 5.99 -2.30
CA PHE A 56 -0.18 5.35 -1.87
C PHE A 56 -0.92 4.80 -3.08
N VAL A 57 -1.34 3.56 -2.97
CA VAL A 57 -2.08 2.85 -4.03
C VAL A 57 -3.34 2.23 -3.44
N PHE A 58 -4.29 1.90 -4.31
CA PHE A 58 -5.58 1.36 -3.89
C PHE A 58 -5.47 -0.07 -3.32
N ASN A 59 -4.60 -0.89 -3.91
CA ASN A 59 -4.45 -2.30 -3.51
C ASN A 59 -3.07 -2.84 -3.89
N GLY A 60 -2.83 -4.13 -3.56
CA GLY A 60 -1.57 -4.79 -3.87
C GLY A 60 -1.28 -4.92 -5.36
N THR A 61 -2.31 -5.10 -6.20
CA THR A 61 -2.17 -5.13 -7.65
C THR A 61 -1.61 -3.80 -8.16
N GLY A 62 -2.18 -2.68 -7.71
CA GLY A 62 -1.67 -1.34 -8.04
C GLY A 62 -0.23 -1.15 -7.58
N SER A 63 0.11 -1.64 -6.39
CA SER A 63 1.46 -1.60 -5.84
C SER A 63 2.45 -2.35 -6.74
N ASN A 64 2.12 -3.59 -7.13
CA ASN A 64 2.98 -4.40 -7.98
C ASN A 64 3.18 -3.77 -9.36
N VAL A 65 2.11 -3.27 -9.98
CA VAL A 65 2.19 -2.62 -11.29
C VAL A 65 3.10 -1.40 -11.25
N ILE A 66 2.91 -0.50 -10.28
CA ILE A 66 3.72 0.70 -10.14
C ILE A 66 5.19 0.35 -9.82
N ALA A 67 5.41 -0.59 -8.91
CA ALA A 67 6.76 -1.03 -8.56
C ALA A 67 7.52 -1.58 -9.78
N LEU A 68 6.87 -2.42 -10.57
CA LEU A 68 7.47 -2.96 -11.79
C LEU A 68 7.74 -1.88 -12.82
N GLN A 69 6.83 -0.93 -13.00
CA GLN A 69 7.05 0.22 -13.91
C GLN A 69 8.25 1.07 -13.49
N LEU A 70 8.44 1.25 -12.19
CA LEU A 70 9.58 2.03 -11.67
C LEU A 70 10.91 1.30 -11.81
N MET A 71 10.91 -0.03 -11.73
CA MET A 71 12.12 -0.85 -11.76
C MET A 71 12.52 -1.34 -13.15
N THR A 72 11.62 -1.29 -14.12
CA THR A 72 11.84 -1.86 -15.45
C THR A 72 11.54 -0.85 -16.55
N ARG A 73 11.97 -1.19 -17.75
CA ARG A 73 11.64 -0.47 -19.00
C ARG A 73 10.82 -1.40 -19.89
N PRO A 74 10.09 -0.87 -20.91
CA PRO A 74 9.22 -1.68 -21.76
C PRO A 74 9.91 -2.86 -22.46
N TYR A 75 11.22 -2.76 -22.68
CA TYR A 75 12.00 -3.81 -23.34
C TYR A 75 12.59 -4.85 -22.36
N ASN A 76 12.41 -4.68 -21.05
CA ASN A 76 12.87 -5.64 -20.06
C ASN A 76 11.90 -6.83 -19.95
N SER A 77 12.45 -7.94 -19.50
CA SER A 77 11.66 -9.13 -19.11
C SER A 77 11.73 -9.32 -17.60
N ILE A 78 10.72 -9.96 -17.05
CA ILE A 78 10.63 -10.27 -15.63
C ILE A 78 10.62 -11.78 -15.47
N LEU A 79 11.58 -12.29 -14.71
CA LEU A 79 11.61 -13.71 -14.35
C LEU A 79 10.85 -13.92 -13.04
N CYS A 80 9.82 -14.74 -13.08
CA CYS A 80 9.00 -15.03 -11.90
C CYS A 80 8.46 -16.47 -11.95
N ALA A 81 7.94 -16.93 -10.81
CA ALA A 81 7.26 -18.22 -10.74
C ALA A 81 5.92 -18.17 -11.49
N GLU A 82 5.48 -19.32 -12.02
CA GLU A 82 4.17 -19.44 -12.68
C GLU A 82 2.99 -19.10 -11.76
N THR A 83 3.18 -19.24 -10.44
CA THR A 83 2.18 -18.93 -9.43
C THR A 83 2.29 -17.53 -8.86
N ALA A 84 3.24 -16.70 -9.32
CA ALA A 84 3.40 -15.34 -8.86
C ALA A 84 2.18 -14.49 -9.24
N HIS A 85 1.76 -13.60 -8.34
CA HIS A 85 0.64 -12.68 -8.57
C HIS A 85 0.84 -11.84 -9.83
N ILE A 86 2.04 -11.38 -10.09
CA ILE A 86 2.37 -10.57 -11.29
C ILE A 86 2.14 -11.34 -12.59
N TYR A 87 2.17 -12.66 -12.56
CA TYR A 87 1.89 -13.50 -13.72
C TYR A 87 0.41 -13.90 -13.81
N VAL A 88 -0.17 -14.30 -12.69
CA VAL A 88 -1.53 -14.85 -12.63
C VAL A 88 -2.60 -13.74 -12.62
N ASP A 89 -2.42 -12.70 -11.83
CA ASP A 89 -3.45 -11.72 -11.53
C ASP A 89 -3.23 -10.33 -12.15
N GLU A 90 -1.99 -9.98 -12.51
CA GLU A 90 -1.64 -8.58 -12.85
C GLU A 90 -1.02 -8.42 -14.25
N ARG A 91 -1.08 -9.45 -15.08
CA ARG A 91 -0.56 -9.36 -16.45
C ARG A 91 -1.48 -8.63 -17.43
#